data_615e39858903034093c59cc4a35032c2
#
_entry.id   615e39858903034093c59cc4a35032c2
#
_cell.length_a   1.000
_cell.length_b   1.000
_cell.length_c   1.000
_cell.angle_alpha   90.00
_cell.angle_beta   90.00
_cell.angle_gamma   90.00
#
_symmetry.space_group_name_H-M   'P 1'
#
loop_
_entity.id
_entity.type
_entity.pdbx_description
1 polymer ?
#
loop_
_entity_poly.entity_id
_entity_poly.type
_entity_poly.pdbx_seq_one_letter_code
_entity_poly.pdbx_strand_id
1 'polypeptide(L)'
;KEVEFVSSSSYGPGRYDQRYEDQGLDYPYAFIRWTEKRNMAEYLRLLTSGQFDLSLIASEEVSISSVNDAYENLRRGSTESRGIFINYASDSTLEEKSQTVIQLAFSPITRKVRFAVVGAGSFVREVHLPNLEKLKNEIEISAVVNKKGANSIAIARHYGIDHASTSLDDVLDSLDFDAVLIGTRHDKHEEMALKCLKAGKHVLVEKPLAISWNQLNNIKEFYDGNSEQDFPLLMTGFNRRFSPYLENIKKH
;
A
#
# COMPACT_ATOMS: atom_id res chain seq x y z
N LYS A 1 23.03 -42.36 -4.12
CA LYS A 1 21.63 -41.84 -4.13
C LYS A 1 21.71 -40.37 -4.50
N GLU A 2 21.11 -40.02 -5.59
CA GLU A 2 20.98 -38.61 -6.01
C GLU A 2 19.86 -38.00 -5.14
N VAL A 3 20.16 -36.87 -4.52
CA VAL A 3 19.21 -36.08 -3.72
C VAL A 3 19.06 -34.74 -4.41
N GLU A 4 17.86 -34.42 -4.80
CA GLU A 4 17.53 -33.13 -5.37
C GLU A 4 17.12 -32.17 -4.25
N PHE A 5 17.73 -30.97 -4.21
CA PHE A 5 17.40 -29.93 -3.26
C PHE A 5 16.57 -28.88 -4.00
N VAL A 6 15.29 -28.76 -3.64
CA VAL A 6 14.36 -27.81 -4.24
C VAL A 6 13.94 -26.78 -3.21
N SER A 7 14.12 -25.52 -3.51
CA SER A 7 13.59 -24.43 -2.68
C SER A 7 12.10 -24.25 -3.00
N SER A 8 11.25 -24.44 -2.00
CA SER A 8 9.84 -24.08 -2.09
C SER A 8 9.68 -22.62 -1.70
N SER A 9 9.13 -21.81 -2.58
CA SER A 9 8.88 -20.39 -2.31
C SER A 9 7.45 -20.00 -2.66
N SER A 10 6.87 -19.10 -1.85
CA SER A 10 5.56 -18.53 -2.07
C SER A 10 4.43 -19.60 -2.10
N TYR A 11 3.45 -19.43 -2.95
CA TYR A 11 2.20 -20.19 -2.98
C TYR A 11 2.20 -21.36 -3.95
N GLY A 12 3.29 -21.54 -4.70
CA GLY A 12 3.42 -22.56 -5.74
C GLY A 12 3.31 -21.99 -7.16
N PRO A 13 3.43 -22.86 -8.18
CA PRO A 13 3.32 -22.47 -9.59
C PRO A 13 2.01 -21.73 -9.88
N GLY A 14 2.11 -20.70 -10.71
CA GLY A 14 1.03 -19.79 -11.08
C GLY A 14 1.33 -18.33 -10.71
N ARG A 15 2.12 -18.12 -9.67
CA ARG A 15 2.52 -16.77 -9.24
C ARG A 15 3.36 -16.07 -10.30
N TYR A 16 2.97 -14.83 -10.63
CA TYR A 16 3.58 -14.00 -11.68
C TYR A 16 3.39 -14.52 -13.12
N ASP A 17 2.57 -15.55 -13.34
CA ASP A 17 2.12 -15.96 -14.67
C ASP A 17 0.83 -15.22 -15.01
N GLN A 18 0.92 -14.25 -15.92
CA GLN A 18 -0.20 -13.42 -16.33
C GLN A 18 -1.37 -14.24 -16.91
N ARG A 19 -1.08 -15.35 -17.57
CA ARG A 19 -2.14 -16.23 -18.10
C ARG A 19 -2.90 -16.92 -16.98
N TYR A 20 -2.20 -17.26 -15.91
CA TYR A 20 -2.80 -17.89 -14.74
C TYR A 20 -3.53 -16.87 -13.86
N GLU A 21 -2.88 -15.75 -13.49
CA GLU A 21 -3.42 -14.75 -12.57
C GLU A 21 -4.56 -13.91 -13.19
N ASP A 22 -4.37 -13.42 -14.44
CA ASP A 22 -5.30 -12.48 -15.07
C ASP A 22 -6.34 -13.17 -15.95
N GLN A 23 -5.95 -14.22 -16.68
CA GLN A 23 -6.82 -14.93 -17.63
C GLN A 23 -7.48 -16.16 -17.03
N GLY A 24 -7.08 -16.59 -15.84
CA GLY A 24 -7.63 -17.74 -15.15
C GLY A 24 -7.30 -19.11 -15.79
N LEU A 25 -6.25 -19.15 -16.63
CA LEU A 25 -5.82 -20.38 -17.31
C LEU A 25 -4.93 -21.19 -16.39
N ASP A 26 -5.50 -22.26 -15.84
CA ASP A 26 -4.75 -23.18 -14.96
C ASP A 26 -3.86 -24.12 -15.77
N TYR A 27 -2.77 -24.60 -15.14
CA TYR A 27 -1.85 -25.55 -15.73
C TYR A 27 -2.50 -26.95 -15.85
N PRO A 28 -2.13 -27.72 -16.90
CA PRO A 28 -2.60 -29.09 -17.00
C PRO A 28 -2.17 -29.93 -15.79
N TYR A 29 -3.12 -30.63 -15.18
CA TYR A 29 -2.92 -31.36 -13.93
C TYR A 29 -1.83 -32.44 -14.02
N ALA A 30 -1.66 -33.07 -15.20
CA ALA A 30 -0.66 -34.08 -15.43
C ALA A 30 0.78 -33.55 -15.36
N PHE A 31 1.00 -32.24 -15.62
CA PHE A 31 2.32 -31.63 -15.61
C PHE A 31 2.60 -30.88 -14.32
N ILE A 32 1.59 -30.16 -13.78
CA ILE A 32 1.70 -29.39 -12.54
C ILE A 32 0.51 -29.71 -11.65
N ARG A 33 0.73 -30.59 -10.69
CA ARG A 33 -0.34 -31.02 -9.76
C ARG A 33 -0.72 -29.91 -8.78
N TRP A 34 0.24 -29.22 -8.23
CA TRP A 34 0.10 -28.28 -7.11
C TRP A 34 0.36 -26.87 -7.55
N THR A 35 -0.64 -26.25 -8.19
CA THR A 35 -0.64 -24.83 -8.49
C THR A 35 -1.07 -24.03 -7.27
N GLU A 36 -0.86 -22.72 -7.29
CA GLU A 36 -1.28 -21.81 -6.22
C GLU A 36 -2.73 -22.04 -5.78
N LYS A 37 -3.67 -22.05 -6.73
CA LYS A 37 -5.09 -22.29 -6.47
C LYS A 37 -5.35 -23.67 -5.84
N ARG A 38 -4.68 -24.71 -6.35
CA ARG A 38 -4.87 -26.08 -5.86
C ARG A 38 -4.29 -26.26 -4.46
N ASN A 39 -3.16 -25.62 -4.16
CA ASN A 39 -2.60 -25.60 -2.81
C ASN A 39 -3.56 -24.95 -1.81
N MET A 40 -4.15 -23.80 -2.16
CA MET A 40 -5.13 -23.13 -1.32
C MET A 40 -6.40 -23.99 -1.12
N ALA A 41 -6.92 -24.60 -2.19
CA ALA A 41 -8.09 -25.46 -2.13
C ALA A 41 -7.86 -26.70 -1.25
N GLU A 42 -6.68 -27.33 -1.35
CA GLU A 42 -6.32 -28.48 -0.54
C GLU A 42 -6.15 -28.11 0.93
N TYR A 43 -5.56 -26.96 1.21
CA TYR A 43 -5.46 -26.46 2.58
C TYR A 43 -6.84 -26.26 3.23
N LEU A 44 -7.77 -25.64 2.53
CA LEU A 44 -9.15 -25.47 2.99
C LEU A 44 -9.86 -26.82 3.18
N ARG A 45 -9.62 -27.77 2.28
CA ARG A 45 -10.17 -29.13 2.40
C ARG A 45 -9.67 -29.84 3.66
N LEU A 46 -8.38 -29.74 3.96
CA LEU A 46 -7.78 -30.33 5.16
C LEU A 46 -8.34 -29.70 6.44
N LEU A 47 -8.55 -28.39 6.45
CA LEU A 47 -9.20 -27.69 7.56
C LEU A 47 -10.63 -28.17 7.80
N THR A 48 -11.45 -28.17 6.74
CA THR A 48 -12.87 -28.57 6.84
C THR A 48 -13.06 -30.04 7.20
N SER A 49 -12.12 -30.88 6.81
CA SER A 49 -12.15 -32.32 7.17
C SER A 49 -11.60 -32.64 8.56
N GLY A 50 -11.11 -31.64 9.29
CA GLY A 50 -10.47 -31.80 10.61
C GLY A 50 -9.14 -32.57 10.57
N GLN A 51 -8.54 -32.72 9.38
CA GLN A 51 -7.23 -33.38 9.23
C GLN A 51 -6.08 -32.42 9.56
N PHE A 52 -6.35 -31.14 9.64
CA PHE A 52 -5.39 -30.12 10.02
C PHE A 52 -5.96 -29.27 11.16
N ASP A 53 -5.27 -29.32 12.29
CA ASP A 53 -5.64 -28.55 13.48
C ASP A 53 -4.80 -27.27 13.57
N LEU A 54 -5.46 -26.13 13.39
CA LEU A 54 -4.82 -24.83 13.48
C LEU A 54 -4.35 -24.47 14.89
N SER A 55 -4.92 -25.07 15.92
CA SER A 55 -4.53 -24.82 17.32
C SER A 55 -3.07 -25.20 17.61
N LEU A 56 -2.50 -26.11 16.80
CA LEU A 56 -1.09 -26.52 16.87
C LEU A 56 -0.12 -25.41 16.42
N ILE A 57 -0.61 -24.46 15.65
CA ILE A 57 0.18 -23.36 15.09
C ILE A 57 -0.21 -22.02 15.71
N ALA A 58 -1.50 -21.77 15.85
CA ALA A 58 -2.07 -20.56 16.38
C ALA A 58 -2.95 -20.90 17.58
N SER A 59 -2.35 -20.97 18.75
CA SER A 59 -3.02 -21.34 20.00
C SER A 59 -3.50 -20.12 20.81
N GLU A 60 -3.16 -18.93 20.38
CA GLU A 60 -3.50 -17.68 21.05
C GLU A 60 -4.50 -16.87 20.23
N GLU A 61 -5.50 -16.34 20.91
CA GLU A 61 -6.49 -15.43 20.35
C GLU A 61 -6.48 -14.13 21.12
N VAL A 62 -6.40 -13.00 20.43
CA VAL A 62 -6.36 -11.67 21.05
C VAL A 62 -7.38 -10.74 20.42
N SER A 63 -7.88 -9.79 21.21
CA SER A 63 -8.74 -8.73 20.66
C SER A 63 -7.93 -7.74 19.81
N ILE A 64 -8.60 -7.03 18.92
CA ILE A 64 -7.95 -5.99 18.11
C ILE A 64 -7.29 -4.89 18.97
N SER A 65 -7.83 -4.60 20.13
CA SER A 65 -7.26 -3.62 21.08
C SER A 65 -5.93 -4.08 21.69
N SER A 66 -5.70 -5.40 21.81
CA SER A 66 -4.49 -5.99 22.40
C SER A 66 -3.46 -6.42 21.35
N VAL A 67 -3.69 -6.12 20.10
CA VAL A 67 -2.84 -6.60 19.00
C VAL A 67 -1.40 -6.12 19.08
N ASN A 68 -1.17 -4.91 19.57
CA ASN A 68 0.18 -4.35 19.73
C ASN A 68 1.00 -5.13 20.76
N ASP A 69 0.40 -5.51 21.88
CA ASP A 69 1.05 -6.29 22.92
C ASP A 69 1.37 -7.70 22.43
N ALA A 70 0.47 -8.29 21.64
CA ALA A 70 0.68 -9.58 21.00
C ALA A 70 1.88 -9.56 20.02
N TYR A 71 2.02 -8.53 19.19
CA TYR A 71 3.18 -8.35 18.32
C TYR A 71 4.48 -8.17 19.11
N GLU A 72 4.47 -7.39 20.18
CA GLU A 72 5.65 -7.22 21.03
C GLU A 72 6.06 -8.54 21.72
N ASN A 73 5.09 -9.34 22.16
CA ASN A 73 5.35 -10.65 22.75
C ASN A 73 5.96 -11.63 21.73
N LEU A 74 5.44 -11.67 20.51
CA LEU A 74 6.03 -12.45 19.42
C LEU A 74 7.46 -11.99 19.11
N ARG A 75 7.70 -10.69 19.03
CA ARG A 75 9.03 -10.14 18.76
C ARG A 75 10.04 -10.45 19.84
N ARG A 76 9.61 -10.49 21.10
CA ARG A 76 10.46 -10.82 22.27
C ARG A 76 10.65 -12.33 22.46
N GLY A 77 9.89 -13.15 21.72
CA GLY A 77 9.88 -14.60 21.90
C GLY A 77 9.28 -15.01 23.24
N SER A 78 8.41 -14.21 23.84
CA SER A 78 7.76 -14.46 25.13
C SER A 78 6.48 -15.31 25.01
N THR A 79 6.08 -15.70 23.80
CA THR A 79 5.00 -16.65 23.54
C THR A 79 5.51 -17.87 22.81
N GLU A 80 4.96 -19.05 23.12
CA GLU A 80 5.22 -20.30 22.39
C GLU A 80 4.39 -20.41 21.12
N SER A 81 3.37 -19.56 20.98
CA SER A 81 2.49 -19.54 19.81
C SER A 81 3.26 -19.07 18.57
N ARG A 82 3.11 -19.80 17.46
CA ARG A 82 3.71 -19.44 16.15
C ARG A 82 2.79 -18.58 15.30
N GLY A 83 1.53 -18.48 15.70
CA GLY A 83 0.51 -17.66 15.07
C GLY A 83 -0.51 -17.21 16.10
N ILE A 84 -1.11 -16.05 15.89
CA ILE A 84 -2.10 -15.46 16.77
C ILE A 84 -3.31 -15.12 15.93
N PHE A 85 -4.50 -15.51 16.40
CA PHE A 85 -5.76 -15.08 15.82
C PHE A 85 -6.16 -13.72 16.39
N ILE A 86 -6.49 -12.78 15.53
CA ILE A 86 -7.03 -11.48 15.93
C ILE A 86 -8.55 -11.57 15.85
N ASN A 87 -9.21 -11.43 17.00
CA ASN A 87 -10.65 -11.42 17.08
C ASN A 87 -11.18 -9.98 16.91
N TYR A 88 -12.01 -9.78 15.89
CA TYR A 88 -12.68 -8.51 15.60
C TYR A 88 -14.12 -8.47 16.16
N ALA A 89 -14.61 -9.58 16.73
CA ALA A 89 -15.95 -9.66 17.26
C ALA A 89 -16.07 -8.88 18.56
N SER A 90 -16.90 -7.87 18.52
CA SER A 90 -17.59 -7.27 19.68
C SER A 90 -16.74 -6.61 20.76
N ASP A 91 -15.88 -5.68 20.43
CA ASP A 91 -15.76 -4.52 21.31
C ASP A 91 -16.99 -3.61 21.04
N SER A 92 -18.15 -4.05 21.57
CA SER A 92 -19.40 -3.28 21.56
C SER A 92 -19.31 -1.96 22.36
N THR A 93 -18.12 -1.62 22.84
CA THR A 93 -17.78 -0.37 23.51
C THR A 93 -17.11 0.65 22.59
N LEU A 94 -16.76 0.29 21.36
CA LEU A 94 -16.34 1.24 20.33
C LEU A 94 -17.53 1.69 19.48
N GLU A 95 -18.63 2.08 20.12
CA GLU A 95 -19.53 3.07 19.55
C GLU A 95 -18.86 4.47 19.58
N GLU A 96 -17.66 4.60 19.05
CA GLU A 96 -17.33 5.83 18.37
C GLU A 96 -18.31 5.91 17.22
N LYS A 97 -19.27 6.81 17.34
CA LYS A 97 -20.15 7.22 16.26
C LYS A 97 -19.23 7.61 15.11
N SER A 98 -18.89 6.63 14.29
CA SER A 98 -18.29 6.84 13.00
C SER A 98 -19.24 7.81 12.30
N GLN A 99 -18.83 9.05 12.14
CA GLN A 99 -19.56 9.98 11.27
C GLN A 99 -19.47 9.36 9.86
N THR A 100 -20.49 8.60 9.52
CA THR A 100 -20.59 7.85 8.28
C THR A 100 -20.75 8.74 7.05
N VAL A 101 -20.99 10.03 7.24
CA VAL A 101 -21.11 11.02 6.17
C VAL A 101 -20.30 12.25 6.56
N ILE A 102 -19.14 12.41 5.97
CA ILE A 102 -18.39 13.67 5.98
C ILE A 102 -18.74 14.38 4.69
N GLN A 103 -19.49 15.48 4.80
CA GLN A 103 -19.77 16.35 3.66
C GLN A 103 -18.50 17.16 3.38
N LEU A 104 -17.70 16.68 2.42
CA LEU A 104 -16.57 17.44 1.91
C LEU A 104 -17.12 18.44 0.90
N ALA A 105 -17.00 19.73 1.18
CA ALA A 105 -17.27 20.78 0.21
C ALA A 105 -16.13 20.82 -0.81
N PHE A 106 -16.22 20.00 -1.86
CA PHE A 106 -15.28 20.10 -2.98
C PHE A 106 -15.79 21.16 -3.96
N SER A 107 -15.02 22.21 -4.16
CA SER A 107 -15.13 22.99 -5.39
C SER A 107 -14.59 22.13 -6.54
N PRO A 108 -15.37 21.89 -7.60
CA PRO A 108 -14.89 21.10 -8.72
C PRO A 108 -13.66 21.78 -9.33
N ILE A 109 -12.56 21.05 -9.41
CA ILE A 109 -11.36 21.52 -10.10
C ILE A 109 -11.67 21.50 -11.59
N THR A 110 -11.73 22.68 -12.21
CA THR A 110 -12.01 22.85 -13.65
C THR A 110 -10.76 22.69 -14.54
N ARG A 111 -9.58 22.51 -13.94
CA ARG A 111 -8.30 22.32 -14.60
C ARG A 111 -7.69 20.95 -14.25
N LYS A 112 -6.68 20.54 -15.00
CA LYS A 112 -5.91 19.35 -14.67
C LYS A 112 -5.26 19.48 -13.29
N VAL A 113 -5.25 18.40 -12.53
CA VAL A 113 -4.50 18.31 -11.27
C VAL A 113 -3.02 18.13 -11.61
N ARG A 114 -2.17 19.01 -11.11
CA ARG A 114 -0.73 18.99 -11.38
C ARG A 114 -0.01 18.21 -10.28
N PHE A 115 0.74 17.19 -10.67
CA PHE A 115 1.47 16.31 -9.77
C PHE A 115 2.99 16.51 -9.88
N ALA A 116 3.68 16.51 -8.74
CA ALA A 116 5.10 16.20 -8.67
C ALA A 116 5.28 14.71 -8.29
N VAL A 117 6.23 14.02 -8.90
CA VAL A 117 6.57 12.63 -8.62
C VAL A 117 7.91 12.54 -7.92
N VAL A 118 7.94 12.04 -6.70
CA VAL A 118 9.13 11.95 -5.85
C VAL A 118 9.50 10.50 -5.59
N GLY A 119 10.69 10.09 -6.05
CA GLY A 119 11.16 8.73 -5.89
C GLY A 119 10.59 7.76 -6.93
N ALA A 120 10.85 8.04 -8.22
CA ALA A 120 10.45 7.17 -9.30
C ALA A 120 11.34 5.91 -9.39
N GLY A 121 11.24 5.02 -8.41
CA GLY A 121 11.78 3.68 -8.38
C GLY A 121 11.05 2.74 -9.34
N SER A 122 11.36 1.42 -9.32
CA SER A 122 10.78 0.43 -10.24
C SER A 122 9.25 0.45 -10.19
N PHE A 123 8.66 0.39 -9.00
CA PHE A 123 7.20 0.36 -8.85
C PHE A 123 6.53 1.62 -9.41
N VAL A 124 7.07 2.81 -9.12
CA VAL A 124 6.51 4.06 -9.66
C VAL A 124 6.62 4.09 -11.18
N ARG A 125 7.74 3.65 -11.75
CA ARG A 125 7.95 3.62 -13.21
C ARG A 125 7.10 2.59 -13.92
N GLU A 126 6.89 1.43 -13.31
CA GLU A 126 6.21 0.31 -13.95
C GLU A 126 4.69 0.35 -13.73
N VAL A 127 4.23 0.98 -12.66
CA VAL A 127 2.81 1.01 -12.29
C VAL A 127 2.24 2.42 -12.30
N HIS A 128 2.80 3.34 -11.51
CA HIS A 128 2.19 4.66 -11.34
C HIS A 128 2.29 5.55 -12.59
N LEU A 129 3.48 5.69 -13.15
CA LEU A 129 3.66 6.55 -14.32
C LEU A 129 2.81 6.12 -15.53
N PRO A 130 2.74 4.82 -15.90
CA PRO A 130 1.84 4.37 -16.96
C PRO A 130 0.36 4.60 -16.65
N ASN A 131 -0.05 4.52 -15.38
CA ASN A 131 -1.43 4.80 -15.00
C ASN A 131 -1.75 6.31 -15.01
N LEU A 132 -0.83 7.15 -14.56
CA LEU A 132 -0.97 8.60 -14.67
C LEU A 132 -1.03 9.07 -16.14
N GLU A 133 -0.26 8.43 -17.02
CA GLU A 133 -0.32 8.68 -18.48
C GLU A 133 -1.71 8.41 -19.07
N LYS A 134 -2.38 7.34 -18.60
CA LYS A 134 -3.79 7.06 -19.02
C LYS A 134 -4.76 8.16 -18.59
N LEU A 135 -4.44 8.87 -17.52
CA LEU A 135 -5.25 9.94 -16.94
C LEU A 135 -4.80 11.35 -17.40
N LYS A 136 -4.02 11.45 -18.46
CA LYS A 136 -3.46 12.72 -18.96
C LYS A 136 -4.47 13.82 -19.29
N ASN A 137 -5.72 13.48 -19.45
CA ASN A 137 -6.80 14.46 -19.64
C ASN A 137 -7.19 15.15 -18.31
N GLU A 138 -6.96 14.51 -17.18
CA GLU A 138 -7.33 14.94 -15.84
C GLU A 138 -6.12 15.36 -14.99
N ILE A 139 -4.96 14.75 -15.27
CA ILE A 139 -3.73 14.91 -14.53
C ILE A 139 -2.60 15.39 -15.45
N GLU A 140 -1.72 16.21 -14.89
CA GLU A 140 -0.47 16.65 -15.48
C GLU A 140 0.68 16.35 -14.54
N ILE A 141 1.76 15.74 -15.03
CA ILE A 141 2.97 15.54 -14.22
C ILE A 141 3.90 16.72 -14.47
N SER A 142 4.02 17.62 -13.48
CA SER A 142 4.80 18.87 -13.59
C SER A 142 6.29 18.66 -13.31
N ALA A 143 6.64 17.71 -12.43
CA ALA A 143 8.03 17.49 -12.05
C ALA A 143 8.30 16.03 -11.65
N VAL A 144 9.55 15.60 -11.85
CA VAL A 144 10.10 14.35 -11.33
C VAL A 144 11.34 14.61 -10.48
N VAL A 145 11.34 14.05 -9.26
CA VAL A 145 12.43 14.17 -8.30
C VAL A 145 13.01 12.80 -7.98
N ASN A 146 14.29 12.59 -8.20
CA ASN A 146 15.00 11.39 -7.78
C ASN A 146 16.39 11.75 -7.23
N LYS A 147 16.90 10.93 -6.32
CA LYS A 147 18.25 11.09 -5.77
C LYS A 147 19.36 11.16 -6.84
N LYS A 148 19.17 10.50 -7.98
CA LYS A 148 20.10 10.54 -9.13
C LYS A 148 19.46 11.37 -10.24
N GLY A 149 20.04 12.52 -10.57
CA GLY A 149 19.53 13.45 -11.59
C GLY A 149 19.38 12.82 -12.97
N ALA A 150 20.30 11.92 -13.37
CA ALA A 150 20.18 11.20 -14.64
C ALA A 150 18.88 10.40 -14.76
N ASN A 151 18.40 9.82 -13.66
CA ASN A 151 17.11 9.11 -13.64
C ASN A 151 15.93 10.07 -13.78
N SER A 152 15.98 11.23 -13.09
CA SER A 152 14.92 12.24 -13.21
C SER A 152 14.82 12.73 -14.64
N ILE A 153 15.95 13.05 -15.26
CA ILE A 153 16.01 13.54 -16.65
C ILE A 153 15.51 12.47 -17.64
N ALA A 154 15.92 11.20 -17.47
CA ALA A 154 15.47 10.13 -18.36
C ALA A 154 13.95 9.93 -18.32
N ILE A 155 13.36 9.97 -17.12
CA ILE A 155 11.91 9.84 -16.93
C ILE A 155 11.21 11.07 -17.49
N ALA A 156 11.68 12.27 -17.16
CA ALA A 156 11.11 13.51 -17.66
C ALA A 156 11.06 13.55 -19.19
N ARG A 157 12.13 13.15 -19.87
CA ARG A 157 12.17 13.04 -21.33
C ARG A 157 11.20 12.01 -21.88
N HIS A 158 11.08 10.86 -21.21
CA HIS A 158 10.21 9.78 -21.69
C HIS A 158 8.72 10.14 -21.61
N TYR A 159 8.32 10.84 -20.55
CA TYR A 159 6.91 11.21 -20.30
C TYR A 159 6.57 12.66 -20.69
N GLY A 160 7.51 13.40 -21.27
CA GLY A 160 7.28 14.80 -21.65
C GLY A 160 7.05 15.73 -20.45
N ILE A 161 7.77 15.47 -19.33
CA ILE A 161 7.66 16.26 -18.10
C ILE A 161 8.67 17.42 -18.15
N ASP A 162 8.22 18.63 -17.87
CA ASP A 162 9.03 19.83 -18.06
C ASP A 162 10.17 19.96 -17.04
N HIS A 163 10.00 19.42 -15.82
CA HIS A 163 10.96 19.63 -14.75
C HIS A 163 11.52 18.33 -14.20
N ALA A 164 12.84 18.28 -14.04
CA ALA A 164 13.57 17.18 -13.41
C ALA A 164 14.49 17.74 -12.31
N SER A 165 14.40 17.20 -11.09
CA SER A 165 15.20 17.66 -9.95
C SER A 165 15.79 16.49 -9.16
N THR A 166 16.78 16.83 -8.30
CA THR A 166 17.30 15.94 -7.26
C THR A 166 16.86 16.38 -5.85
N SER A 167 16.22 17.55 -5.74
CA SER A 167 15.78 18.17 -4.51
C SER A 167 14.27 18.37 -4.50
N LEU A 168 13.61 17.85 -3.50
CA LEU A 168 12.18 18.10 -3.26
C LEU A 168 11.97 19.57 -2.83
N ASP A 169 12.89 20.12 -2.05
CA ASP A 169 12.78 21.49 -1.56
C ASP A 169 12.76 22.48 -2.72
N ASP A 170 13.69 22.34 -3.66
CA ASP A 170 13.74 23.22 -4.84
C ASP A 170 12.45 23.16 -5.66
N VAL A 171 11.83 22.00 -5.74
CA VAL A 171 10.56 21.80 -6.46
C VAL A 171 9.39 22.43 -5.70
N LEU A 172 9.35 22.30 -4.37
CA LEU A 172 8.33 22.94 -3.53
C LEU A 172 8.41 24.47 -3.59
N ASP A 173 9.64 25.01 -3.63
CA ASP A 173 9.89 26.46 -3.62
C ASP A 173 9.68 27.12 -5.00
N SER A 174 9.95 26.36 -6.08
CA SER A 174 10.05 26.96 -7.43
C SER A 174 8.87 26.65 -8.34
N LEU A 175 8.07 25.60 -8.05
CA LEU A 175 7.02 25.13 -8.94
C LEU A 175 5.64 25.20 -8.31
N ASP A 176 4.68 25.57 -9.12
CA ASP A 176 3.27 25.52 -8.73
C ASP A 176 2.65 24.17 -9.18
N PHE A 177 2.23 23.36 -8.22
CA PHE A 177 1.54 22.10 -8.41
C PHE A 177 0.61 21.82 -7.23
N ASP A 178 -0.31 20.85 -7.38
CA ASP A 178 -1.39 20.62 -6.44
C ASP A 178 -1.10 19.44 -5.50
N ALA A 179 -0.48 18.38 -6.03
CA ALA A 179 -0.30 17.14 -5.32
C ALA A 179 1.07 16.49 -5.59
N VAL A 180 1.48 15.62 -4.68
CA VAL A 180 2.74 14.88 -4.76
C VAL A 180 2.46 13.38 -4.69
N LEU A 181 3.03 12.61 -5.62
CA LEU A 181 3.17 11.16 -5.50
C LEU A 181 4.54 10.83 -4.89
N ILE A 182 4.57 10.21 -3.72
CA ILE A 182 5.79 9.80 -3.03
C ILE A 182 5.96 8.28 -3.14
N GLY A 183 6.99 7.85 -3.86
CA GLY A 183 7.37 6.43 -4.03
C GLY A 183 8.84 6.18 -3.73
N THR A 184 9.36 6.80 -2.69
CA THR A 184 10.74 6.69 -2.21
C THR A 184 10.96 5.41 -1.41
N ARG A 185 12.06 5.31 -0.66
CA ARG A 185 12.25 4.25 0.34
C ARG A 185 11.34 4.50 1.54
N HIS A 186 10.93 3.42 2.19
CA HIS A 186 9.95 3.44 3.28
C HIS A 186 10.35 4.36 4.45
N ASP A 187 11.66 4.42 4.75
CA ASP A 187 12.22 5.27 5.80
C ASP A 187 12.09 6.78 5.53
N LYS A 188 11.75 7.17 4.31
CA LYS A 188 11.61 8.56 3.87
C LYS A 188 10.16 9.01 3.63
N HIS A 189 9.20 8.10 3.72
CA HIS A 189 7.82 8.39 3.37
C HIS A 189 7.22 9.47 4.27
N GLU A 190 7.31 9.31 5.59
CA GLU A 190 6.76 10.25 6.57
C GLU A 190 7.40 11.64 6.46
N GLU A 191 8.74 11.72 6.45
CA GLU A 191 9.48 12.97 6.36
C GLU A 191 9.06 13.79 5.12
N MET A 192 9.01 13.12 3.96
CA MET A 192 8.63 13.76 2.70
C MET A 192 7.15 14.11 2.65
N ALA A 193 6.28 13.25 3.19
CA ALA A 193 4.86 13.53 3.28
C ALA A 193 4.58 14.77 4.14
N LEU A 194 5.16 14.85 5.34
CA LEU A 194 5.04 16.03 6.20
C LEU A 194 5.54 17.31 5.55
N LYS A 195 6.66 17.24 4.84
CA LYS A 195 7.22 18.38 4.14
C LYS A 195 6.23 18.92 3.09
N CYS A 196 5.64 18.02 2.29
CA CYS A 196 4.64 18.39 1.28
C CYS A 196 3.34 18.92 1.91
N LEU A 197 2.85 18.27 2.97
CA LEU A 197 1.65 18.69 3.68
C LEU A 197 1.81 20.09 4.29
N LYS A 198 2.96 20.37 4.92
CA LYS A 198 3.29 21.69 5.47
C LYS A 198 3.39 22.79 4.39
N ALA A 199 3.76 22.39 3.16
CA ALA A 199 3.73 23.26 1.99
C ALA A 199 2.34 23.38 1.33
N GLY A 200 1.28 22.84 1.97
CA GLY A 200 -0.09 22.91 1.46
C GLY A 200 -0.36 21.99 0.26
N LYS A 201 0.49 20.99 0.00
CA LYS A 201 0.34 20.08 -1.13
C LYS A 201 -0.36 18.80 -0.70
N HIS A 202 -1.34 18.34 -1.51
CA HIS A 202 -1.94 17.02 -1.33
C HIS A 202 -0.91 15.91 -1.54
N VAL A 203 -1.01 14.81 -0.80
CA VAL A 203 0.00 13.74 -0.83
C VAL A 203 -0.64 12.39 -1.10
N LEU A 204 -0.15 11.71 -2.12
CA LEU A 204 -0.29 10.28 -2.30
C LEU A 204 1.05 9.61 -2.02
N VAL A 205 1.15 8.89 -0.91
CA VAL A 205 2.39 8.21 -0.52
C VAL A 205 2.22 6.69 -0.62
N GLU A 206 3.23 6.02 -1.17
CA GLU A 206 3.26 4.56 -1.18
C GLU A 206 3.32 3.97 0.25
N LYS A 207 2.77 2.76 0.37
CA LYS A 207 2.79 2.05 1.65
C LYS A 207 4.22 1.57 2.00
N PRO A 208 4.58 1.49 3.29
CA PRO A 208 3.87 2.04 4.43
C PRO A 208 4.08 3.55 4.57
N LEU A 209 3.10 4.27 5.12
CA LEU A 209 3.25 5.69 5.43
C LEU A 209 4.37 5.95 6.43
N ALA A 210 4.46 5.11 7.45
CA ALA A 210 5.42 5.20 8.54
C ALA A 210 5.94 3.80 8.89
N ILE A 211 7.17 3.73 9.43
CA ILE A 211 7.80 2.49 9.90
C ILE A 211 8.03 2.49 11.41
N SER A 212 7.58 3.51 12.10
CA SER A 212 7.63 3.64 13.56
C SER A 212 6.45 4.45 14.09
N TRP A 213 6.11 4.24 15.36
CA TRP A 213 5.08 5.00 16.05
C TRP A 213 5.40 6.49 16.10
N ASN A 214 6.67 6.86 16.24
CA ASN A 214 7.10 8.25 16.23
C ASN A 214 6.75 8.96 14.92
N GLN A 215 7.03 8.31 13.79
CA GLN A 215 6.68 8.83 12.47
C GLN A 215 5.17 8.95 12.28
N LEU A 216 4.40 7.97 12.78
CA LEU A 216 2.93 8.04 12.70
C LEU A 216 2.38 9.16 13.57
N ASN A 217 2.92 9.36 14.78
CA ASN A 217 2.53 10.44 15.66
C ASN A 217 2.82 11.82 15.07
N ASN A 218 3.95 12.00 14.38
CA ASN A 218 4.25 13.26 13.70
C ASN A 218 3.18 13.63 12.66
N ILE A 219 2.70 12.64 11.89
CA ILE A 219 1.59 12.86 10.93
C ILE A 219 0.30 13.21 11.67
N LYS A 220 0.00 12.49 12.76
CA LYS A 220 -1.18 12.77 13.58
C LYS A 220 -1.15 14.17 14.16
N GLU A 221 -0.03 14.58 14.75
CA GLU A 221 0.16 15.93 15.32
C GLU A 221 -0.02 17.04 14.27
N PHE A 222 0.41 16.80 13.03
CA PHE A 222 0.15 17.74 11.94
C PHE A 222 -1.34 17.98 11.73
N TYR A 223 -2.18 16.96 11.78
CA TYR A 223 -3.63 17.08 11.62
C TYR A 223 -4.33 17.57 12.89
N ASP A 224 -3.92 17.10 14.07
CA ASP A 224 -4.51 17.49 15.35
C ASP A 224 -4.23 18.97 15.70
N GLY A 225 -3.06 19.46 15.32
CA GLY A 225 -2.62 20.85 15.60
C GLY A 225 -3.28 21.92 14.75
N ASN A 226 -4.03 21.52 13.76
CA ASN A 226 -4.59 22.45 12.80
C ASN A 226 -6.11 22.20 12.71
N SER A 227 -6.93 23.11 13.17
CA SER A 227 -8.40 23.00 13.22
C SER A 227 -9.12 23.67 12.04
N GLU A 228 -8.42 24.18 11.03
CA GLU A 228 -9.00 24.91 9.91
C GLU A 228 -9.46 23.98 8.78
N GLN A 229 -10.50 24.38 8.05
CA GLN A 229 -11.27 23.54 7.14
C GLN A 229 -10.58 23.13 5.82
N ASP A 230 -9.41 23.66 5.48
CA ASP A 230 -8.73 23.43 4.20
C ASP A 230 -7.38 22.70 4.36
N PHE A 231 -7.41 21.47 4.86
CA PHE A 231 -6.19 20.64 4.94
C PHE A 231 -5.85 19.98 3.63
N PRO A 232 -4.55 19.88 3.30
CA PRO A 232 -4.11 19.02 2.22
C PRO A 232 -4.43 17.56 2.55
N LEU A 233 -4.95 16.86 1.55
CA LEU A 233 -5.29 15.44 1.68
C LEU A 233 -4.04 14.57 1.74
N LEU A 234 -4.06 13.57 2.61
CA LEU A 234 -3.06 12.50 2.65
C LEU A 234 -3.71 11.17 2.34
N MET A 235 -3.23 10.50 1.31
CA MET A 235 -3.64 9.16 0.94
C MET A 235 -2.45 8.21 0.96
N THR A 236 -2.59 7.07 1.63
CA THR A 236 -1.59 5.99 1.59
C THR A 236 -1.98 4.93 0.56
N GLY A 237 -1.00 4.44 -0.19
CA GLY A 237 -1.14 3.51 -1.31
C GLY A 237 -1.54 2.09 -0.93
N PHE A 238 -2.53 1.90 -0.05
CA PHE A 238 -3.14 0.60 0.21
C PHE A 238 -4.11 0.23 -0.93
N ASN A 239 -3.57 -0.04 -2.10
CA ASN A 239 -4.29 -0.22 -3.36
C ASN A 239 -5.30 -1.36 -3.37
N ARG A 240 -5.10 -2.41 -2.57
CA ARG A 240 -6.00 -3.58 -2.52
C ARG A 240 -7.42 -3.22 -2.07
N ARG A 241 -7.60 -2.11 -1.33
CA ARG A 241 -8.94 -1.60 -0.96
C ARG A 241 -9.84 -1.27 -2.15
N PHE A 242 -9.24 -1.04 -3.32
CA PHE A 242 -9.95 -0.73 -4.58
C PHE A 242 -10.06 -1.96 -5.50
N SER A 243 -9.72 -3.16 -5.01
CA SER A 243 -9.85 -4.36 -5.82
C SER A 243 -11.34 -4.67 -6.08
N PRO A 244 -11.69 -5.17 -7.27
CA PRO A 244 -13.08 -5.54 -7.60
C PRO A 244 -13.67 -6.55 -6.61
N TYR A 245 -12.85 -7.41 -6.05
CA TYR A 245 -13.26 -8.40 -5.04
C TYR A 245 -13.73 -7.72 -3.75
N LEU A 246 -12.99 -6.73 -3.23
CA LEU A 246 -13.40 -5.99 -2.04
C LEU A 246 -14.60 -5.09 -2.31
N GLU A 247 -14.71 -4.52 -3.49
CA GLU A 247 -15.90 -3.77 -3.88
C GLU A 247 -17.15 -4.64 -3.91
N ASN A 248 -17.02 -5.88 -4.39
CA ASN A 248 -18.13 -6.84 -4.37
C ASN A 248 -18.50 -7.25 -2.94
N ILE A 249 -17.53 -7.49 -2.06
CA ILE A 249 -17.79 -7.82 -0.65
C ILE A 249 -18.51 -6.68 0.08
N LYS A 250 -18.18 -5.42 -0.23
CA LYS A 250 -18.83 -4.25 0.39
C LYS A 250 -20.28 -4.05 -0.05
N LYS A 251 -20.71 -4.68 -1.14
CA LYS A 251 -22.10 -4.59 -1.67
C LYS A 251 -23.03 -5.62 -1.07
N HIS A 252 -22.50 -6.58 -0.35
CA HIS A 252 -23.23 -7.66 0.33
C HIS A 252 -23.04 -7.57 1.85
#